data_1782345bafcb05a85dfe5f0dd120e627
#
_entry.id   1782345bafcb05a85dfe5f0dd120e627
#
_cell.length_a   1.000
_cell.length_b   1.000
_cell.length_c   1.000
_cell.angle_alpha   90.00
_cell.angle_beta   90.00
_cell.angle_gamma   90.00
#
_symmetry.space_group_name_H-M   'P 1'
#
loop_
_entity.id
_entity.type
_entity.pdbx_description
1 polymer ?
#
loop_
_entity_poly.entity_id
_entity_poly.type
_entity_poly.pdbx_seq_one_letter_code
_entity_poly.pdbx_strand_id
1 'polypeptide(L)'
;MPQLTAAGIDPFDESVYRALLVRHTAAPAELADDLSCSTERVARALDRLRENGLVGRLSGTRRRYAAIEPGAALESLVRSRTADLDSVRAAAGELSRLFTTAQQGSFEQVEVITGGEALGRWFVQLQQEAREEVITLDRPPYALTTSNPVEATALTRGVRYRAVYAPEALEWPGVLSDIRELVDHGEQARVLPGLRIKLAIADRRLALMPLSLDFTTEVRAAVIRPSALLDGLIDYWELCWRTATPLDAPADDPLSEEDRQMLTLLVGGLKDEAIARQLGWSVRTMRRRISRLHEELGAANRFQAGVIAARRGWI
;
A
#
# COMPACT_ATOMS: atom_id res chain seq x y z
N MET A 1 -27.73 24.18 24.89
CA MET A 1 -27.74 23.06 23.93
C MET A 1 -27.15 21.83 24.61
N PRO A 2 -27.72 20.64 24.43
CA PRO A 2 -27.15 19.43 25.00
C PRO A 2 -25.77 19.16 24.40
N GLN A 3 -24.76 19.02 25.27
CA GLN A 3 -23.34 18.86 24.88
C GLN A 3 -22.85 17.43 25.02
N LEU A 4 -23.58 16.59 25.78
CA LEU A 4 -23.16 15.22 26.11
C LEU A 4 -23.73 14.15 25.16
N THR A 5 -24.54 14.57 24.18
CA THR A 5 -25.13 13.63 23.20
C THR A 5 -24.07 12.87 22.39
N ALA A 6 -22.94 13.51 22.08
CA ALA A 6 -21.81 12.86 21.41
C ALA A 6 -21.15 11.73 22.26
N ALA A 7 -21.30 11.80 23.59
CA ALA A 7 -20.86 10.76 24.51
C ALA A 7 -21.95 9.71 24.79
N GLY A 8 -23.10 9.77 24.09
CA GLY A 8 -24.21 8.82 24.25
C GLY A 8 -25.15 9.12 25.41
N ILE A 9 -25.14 10.33 25.94
CA ILE A 9 -26.05 10.76 27.00
C ILE A 9 -27.28 11.42 26.37
N ASP A 10 -28.45 10.92 26.70
CA ASP A 10 -29.73 11.49 26.23
C ASP A 10 -29.89 12.94 26.71
N PRO A 11 -30.45 13.85 25.89
CA PRO A 11 -30.64 15.26 26.29
C PRO A 11 -31.45 15.44 27.58
N PHE A 12 -32.40 14.57 27.86
CA PHE A 12 -33.15 14.62 29.13
C PHE A 12 -32.25 14.19 30.32
N ASP A 13 -31.46 13.14 30.15
CA ASP A 13 -30.52 12.68 31.15
C ASP A 13 -29.47 13.75 31.47
N GLU A 14 -28.97 14.47 30.46
CA GLU A 14 -28.11 15.62 30.65
C GLU A 14 -28.79 16.72 31.48
N SER A 15 -30.09 16.97 31.23
CA SER A 15 -30.86 17.97 32.04
C SER A 15 -30.99 17.53 33.50
N VAL A 16 -31.24 16.25 33.75
CA VAL A 16 -31.28 15.66 35.11
C VAL A 16 -29.91 15.78 35.79
N TYR A 17 -28.82 15.48 35.07
CA TYR A 17 -27.47 15.61 35.61
C TYR A 17 -27.13 17.04 35.97
N ARG A 18 -27.46 18.01 35.12
CA ARG A 18 -27.27 19.45 35.39
C ARG A 18 -28.05 19.91 36.62
N ALA A 19 -29.31 19.49 36.77
CA ALA A 19 -30.11 19.80 37.95
C ALA A 19 -29.48 19.19 39.22
N LEU A 20 -28.96 17.96 39.14
CA LEU A 20 -28.28 17.29 40.25
C LEU A 20 -26.96 18.01 40.63
N LEU A 21 -26.20 18.46 39.64
CA LEU A 21 -24.96 19.24 39.89
C LEU A 21 -25.21 20.49 40.72
N VAL A 22 -26.31 21.22 40.48
CA VAL A 22 -26.67 22.44 41.23
C VAL A 22 -27.03 22.09 42.67
N ARG A 23 -27.69 20.95 42.91
CA ARG A 23 -28.11 20.52 44.25
C ARG A 23 -27.06 19.72 45.02
N HIS A 24 -25.97 19.30 44.36
CA HIS A 24 -24.97 18.34 44.83
C HIS A 24 -25.53 16.95 45.19
N THR A 25 -26.67 16.89 45.86
CA THR A 25 -27.40 15.65 46.18
C THR A 25 -28.89 15.86 46.12
N ALA A 26 -29.63 14.91 45.57
CA ALA A 26 -31.09 14.98 45.49
C ALA A 26 -31.76 13.59 45.51
N ALA A 27 -33.01 13.56 45.92
CA ALA A 27 -33.92 12.43 45.68
C ALA A 27 -34.59 12.60 44.31
N PRO A 28 -35.02 11.51 43.65
CA PRO A 28 -35.68 11.60 42.33
C PRO A 28 -36.93 12.49 42.34
N ALA A 29 -37.69 12.56 43.41
CA ALA A 29 -38.83 13.45 43.52
C ALA A 29 -38.46 14.92 43.50
N GLU A 30 -37.38 15.32 44.19
CA GLU A 30 -36.89 16.70 44.22
C GLU A 30 -36.45 17.21 42.84
N LEU A 31 -35.83 16.32 42.02
CA LEU A 31 -35.45 16.64 40.64
C LEU A 31 -36.66 16.61 39.70
N ALA A 32 -37.65 15.79 39.97
CA ALA A 32 -38.88 15.72 39.18
C ALA A 32 -39.67 17.05 39.32
N ASP A 33 -39.71 17.61 40.51
CA ASP A 33 -40.33 18.91 40.75
C ASP A 33 -39.61 20.04 40.01
N ASP A 34 -38.25 20.05 40.08
CA ASP A 34 -37.43 21.05 39.37
C ASP A 34 -37.58 21.00 37.85
N LEU A 35 -37.72 19.80 37.29
CA LEU A 35 -37.82 19.58 35.85
C LEU A 35 -39.26 19.46 35.35
N SER A 36 -40.27 19.65 36.21
CA SER A 36 -41.69 19.56 35.89
C SER A 36 -42.07 18.25 35.15
N CYS A 37 -41.56 17.14 35.69
CA CYS A 37 -41.76 15.80 35.04
C CYS A 37 -42.03 14.73 36.10
N SER A 38 -42.30 13.48 35.66
CA SER A 38 -42.61 12.37 36.57
C SER A 38 -41.33 11.87 37.29
N THR A 39 -41.49 11.50 38.56
CA THR A 39 -40.45 10.90 39.39
C THR A 39 -39.85 9.64 38.76
N GLU A 40 -40.71 8.83 38.12
CA GLU A 40 -40.26 7.60 37.43
C GLU A 40 -39.35 7.89 36.25
N ARG A 41 -39.62 8.96 35.51
CA ARG A 41 -38.78 9.37 34.38
C ARG A 41 -37.38 9.81 34.86
N VAL A 42 -37.34 10.58 35.94
CA VAL A 42 -36.09 11.00 36.59
C VAL A 42 -35.33 9.83 37.17
N ALA A 43 -36.03 8.87 37.84
CA ALA A 43 -35.38 7.69 38.40
C ALA A 43 -34.68 6.85 37.31
N ARG A 44 -35.32 6.65 36.15
CA ARG A 44 -34.71 5.97 35.01
C ARG A 44 -33.52 6.72 34.45
N ALA A 45 -33.61 8.04 34.34
CA ALA A 45 -32.49 8.87 33.90
C ALA A 45 -31.28 8.76 34.87
N LEU A 46 -31.53 8.80 36.18
CA LEU A 46 -30.50 8.64 37.19
C LEU A 46 -29.85 7.24 37.16
N ASP A 47 -30.62 6.21 36.87
CA ASP A 47 -30.06 4.84 36.74
C ASP A 47 -29.16 4.76 35.50
N ARG A 48 -29.52 5.33 34.34
CA ARG A 48 -28.66 5.42 33.14
C ARG A 48 -27.41 6.27 33.39
N LEU A 49 -27.55 7.41 34.06
CA LEU A 49 -26.42 8.27 34.42
C LEU A 49 -25.45 7.54 35.38
N ARG A 50 -25.98 6.72 36.28
CA ARG A 50 -25.15 5.87 37.16
C ARG A 50 -24.40 4.80 36.39
N GLU A 51 -25.04 4.14 35.44
CA GLU A 51 -24.40 3.15 34.55
C GLU A 51 -23.27 3.78 33.72
N ASN A 52 -23.43 5.04 33.33
CA ASN A 52 -22.41 5.82 32.66
C ASN A 52 -21.38 6.47 33.61
N GLY A 53 -21.46 6.23 34.91
CA GLY A 53 -20.48 6.72 35.87
C GLY A 53 -20.56 8.22 36.21
N LEU A 54 -21.66 8.90 35.86
CA LEU A 54 -21.87 10.32 36.11
C LEU A 54 -22.50 10.61 37.48
N VAL A 55 -23.19 9.62 38.03
CA VAL A 55 -23.97 9.74 39.28
C VAL A 55 -23.70 8.57 40.19
N GLY A 56 -23.48 8.84 41.48
CA GLY A 56 -23.39 7.88 42.54
C GLY A 56 -24.68 7.80 43.36
N ARG A 57 -25.04 6.61 43.86
CA ARG A 57 -26.12 6.44 44.81
C ARG A 57 -25.58 6.47 46.22
N LEU A 58 -26.18 7.32 47.09
CA LEU A 58 -25.80 7.42 48.49
C LEU A 58 -26.42 6.30 49.32
N SER A 59 -25.65 5.76 50.26
CA SER A 59 -26.15 4.76 51.24
C SER A 59 -27.05 5.45 52.24
N GLY A 60 -28.26 4.90 52.46
CA GLY A 60 -29.22 5.43 53.45
C GLY A 60 -30.63 4.91 53.21
N THR A 61 -31.55 5.21 54.15
CA THR A 61 -32.96 4.75 54.13
C THR A 61 -33.79 5.39 53.03
N ARG A 62 -33.39 6.55 52.48
CA ARG A 62 -34.04 7.19 51.33
C ARG A 62 -33.10 7.13 50.09
N ARG A 63 -33.66 6.81 48.90
CA ARG A 63 -32.89 6.87 47.65
C ARG A 63 -32.48 8.30 47.38
N ARG A 64 -31.18 8.61 47.57
CA ARG A 64 -30.58 9.88 47.15
C ARG A 64 -29.40 9.63 46.23
N TYR A 65 -29.18 10.52 45.30
CA TYR A 65 -28.10 10.47 44.33
C TYR A 65 -27.21 11.70 44.49
N ALA A 66 -25.93 11.51 44.20
CA ALA A 66 -24.92 12.57 44.17
C ALA A 66 -24.27 12.62 42.79
N ALA A 67 -24.04 13.79 42.27
CA ALA A 67 -23.24 13.95 41.05
C ALA A 67 -21.78 13.61 41.37
N ILE A 68 -21.14 12.86 40.48
CA ILE A 68 -19.70 12.64 40.51
C ILE A 68 -19.05 13.89 39.87
N GLU A 69 -17.83 14.23 40.27
CA GLU A 69 -17.12 15.38 39.75
C GLU A 69 -17.05 15.29 38.21
N PRO A 70 -17.54 16.35 37.49
CA PRO A 70 -17.75 16.25 36.04
C PRO A 70 -16.49 15.98 35.24
N GLY A 71 -15.33 16.54 35.61
CA GLY A 71 -14.06 16.32 34.89
C GLY A 71 -13.68 14.85 34.87
N ALA A 72 -13.58 14.25 36.10
CA ALA A 72 -13.22 12.82 36.22
C ALA A 72 -14.26 11.88 35.61
N ALA A 73 -15.55 12.20 35.80
CA ALA A 73 -16.64 11.37 35.29
C ALA A 73 -16.69 11.37 33.74
N LEU A 74 -16.54 12.53 33.12
CA LEU A 74 -16.54 12.66 31.66
C LEU A 74 -15.28 12.07 31.03
N GLU A 75 -14.11 12.24 31.65
CA GLU A 75 -12.89 11.56 31.18
C GLU A 75 -13.01 10.04 31.22
N SER A 76 -13.62 9.50 32.29
CA SER A 76 -13.89 8.06 32.41
C SER A 76 -14.85 7.58 31.33
N LEU A 77 -15.93 8.34 31.07
CA LEU A 77 -16.91 8.04 30.03
C LEU A 77 -16.26 8.04 28.64
N VAL A 78 -15.45 9.05 28.34
CA VAL A 78 -14.73 9.15 27.05
C VAL A 78 -13.79 7.97 26.86
N ARG A 79 -13.02 7.59 27.87
CA ARG A 79 -12.14 6.41 27.81
C ARG A 79 -12.93 5.12 27.55
N SER A 80 -14.06 4.93 28.24
CA SER A 80 -14.93 3.78 28.01
C SER A 80 -15.45 3.72 26.58
N ARG A 81 -15.93 4.86 26.04
CA ARG A 81 -16.42 4.93 24.66
C ARG A 81 -15.32 4.71 23.61
N THR A 82 -14.11 5.19 23.89
CA THR A 82 -12.96 4.92 23.00
C THR A 82 -12.63 3.42 22.98
N ALA A 83 -12.62 2.76 24.13
CA ALA A 83 -12.41 1.31 24.20
C ALA A 83 -13.50 0.50 23.47
N ASP A 84 -14.77 0.93 23.60
CA ASP A 84 -15.89 0.34 22.85
C ASP A 84 -15.71 0.48 21.35
N LEU A 85 -15.29 1.66 20.86
CA LEU A 85 -15.01 1.92 19.44
C LEU A 85 -13.81 1.11 18.93
N ASP A 86 -12.77 0.94 19.72
CA ASP A 86 -11.62 0.11 19.36
C ASP A 86 -12.01 -1.38 19.28
N SER A 87 -12.90 -1.83 20.18
CA SER A 87 -13.49 -3.15 20.09
C SER A 87 -14.30 -3.36 18.80
N VAL A 88 -15.11 -2.38 18.42
CA VAL A 88 -15.86 -2.42 17.15
C VAL A 88 -14.92 -2.43 15.94
N ARG A 89 -13.83 -1.67 15.98
CA ARG A 89 -12.80 -1.68 14.92
C ARG A 89 -12.14 -3.05 14.80
N ALA A 90 -11.82 -3.70 15.93
CA ALA A 90 -11.27 -5.04 15.92
C ALA A 90 -12.27 -6.06 15.34
N ALA A 91 -13.54 -5.98 15.76
CA ALA A 91 -14.62 -6.82 15.22
C ALA A 91 -14.87 -6.58 13.73
N ALA A 92 -14.72 -5.35 13.24
CA ALA A 92 -14.86 -5.04 11.81
C ALA A 92 -13.83 -5.79 10.96
N GLY A 93 -12.59 -5.94 11.45
CA GLY A 93 -11.56 -6.75 10.78
C GLY A 93 -11.91 -8.24 10.73
N GLU A 94 -12.53 -8.78 11.77
CA GLU A 94 -13.00 -10.16 11.82
C GLU A 94 -14.21 -10.39 10.91
N LEU A 95 -15.20 -9.49 10.97
CA LEU A 95 -16.39 -9.55 10.12
C LEU A 95 -16.04 -9.39 8.64
N SER A 96 -15.07 -8.52 8.30
CA SER A 96 -14.56 -8.41 6.93
C SER A 96 -13.92 -9.70 6.45
N ARG A 97 -13.16 -10.40 7.32
CA ARG A 97 -12.61 -11.73 6.99
C ARG A 97 -13.70 -12.77 6.81
N LEU A 98 -14.70 -12.80 7.71
CA LEU A 98 -15.85 -13.70 7.59
C LEU A 98 -16.65 -13.43 6.32
N PHE A 99 -16.89 -12.15 5.98
CA PHE A 99 -17.55 -11.73 4.74
C PHE A 99 -16.76 -12.18 3.51
N THR A 100 -15.44 -11.96 3.51
CA THR A 100 -14.54 -12.43 2.44
C THR A 100 -14.56 -13.96 2.36
N THR A 101 -14.53 -14.67 3.50
CA THR A 101 -14.58 -16.15 3.54
C THR A 101 -15.95 -16.69 3.10
N ALA A 102 -17.04 -16.04 3.47
CA ALA A 102 -18.39 -16.42 3.02
C ALA A 102 -18.62 -16.15 1.52
N GLN A 103 -18.02 -15.10 0.98
CA GLN A 103 -17.97 -14.85 -0.48
C GLN A 103 -17.02 -15.80 -1.21
N GLN A 104 -16.09 -16.47 -0.52
CA GLN A 104 -15.20 -17.48 -1.08
C GLN A 104 -15.93 -18.72 -1.62
N GLY A 105 -17.23 -18.83 -1.43
CA GLY A 105 -18.12 -19.78 -2.16
C GLY A 105 -18.54 -19.32 -3.55
N SER A 106 -18.24 -18.08 -3.97
CA SER A 106 -18.49 -17.54 -5.30
C SER A 106 -17.27 -16.74 -5.75
N PHE A 107 -16.21 -17.45 -6.14
CA PHE A 107 -14.94 -16.83 -6.54
C PHE A 107 -15.08 -16.10 -7.87
N GLU A 108 -15.15 -14.80 -7.85
CA GLU A 108 -14.60 -14.04 -8.96
C GLU A 108 -13.07 -14.19 -8.89
N GLN A 109 -12.52 -15.03 -9.75
CA GLN A 109 -11.08 -15.25 -9.90
C GLN A 109 -10.36 -13.96 -10.32
N VAL A 110 -11.11 -13.01 -10.83
CA VAL A 110 -10.66 -11.67 -11.25
C VAL A 110 -11.57 -10.63 -10.65
N GLU A 111 -11.03 -9.81 -9.78
CA GLU A 111 -11.68 -8.65 -9.19
C GLU A 111 -11.20 -7.38 -9.90
N VAL A 112 -12.10 -6.54 -10.39
CA VAL A 112 -11.74 -5.25 -10.99
C VAL A 112 -11.86 -4.15 -9.95
N ILE A 113 -10.75 -3.47 -9.70
CA ILE A 113 -10.66 -2.32 -8.80
C ILE A 113 -10.57 -1.02 -9.61
N THR A 114 -11.06 0.06 -9.03
CA THR A 114 -11.11 1.38 -9.67
C THR A 114 -10.49 2.44 -8.78
N GLY A 115 -9.71 3.32 -9.38
CA GLY A 115 -9.03 4.44 -8.73
C GLY A 115 -7.57 4.16 -8.39
N GLY A 116 -6.73 5.22 -8.49
CA GLY A 116 -5.29 5.15 -8.21
C GLY A 116 -4.97 4.78 -6.76
N GLU A 117 -5.77 5.26 -5.80
CA GLU A 117 -5.61 4.87 -4.39
C GLU A 117 -5.85 3.38 -4.14
N ALA A 118 -6.87 2.79 -4.80
CA ALA A 118 -7.14 1.37 -4.68
C ALA A 118 -5.99 0.55 -5.26
N LEU A 119 -5.50 0.95 -6.44
CA LEU A 119 -4.32 0.35 -7.06
C LEU A 119 -3.09 0.43 -6.14
N GLY A 120 -2.84 1.60 -5.54
CA GLY A 120 -1.72 1.80 -4.61
C GLY A 120 -1.83 0.92 -3.36
N ARG A 121 -3.00 0.86 -2.73
CA ARG A 121 -3.23 0.00 -1.56
C ARG A 121 -2.98 -1.49 -1.89
N TRP A 122 -3.51 -1.97 -3.01
CA TRP A 122 -3.31 -3.35 -3.44
C TRP A 122 -1.85 -3.66 -3.78
N PHE A 123 -1.14 -2.72 -4.40
CA PHE A 123 0.27 -2.89 -4.72
C PHE A 123 1.15 -2.97 -3.47
N VAL A 124 0.90 -2.10 -2.48
CA VAL A 124 1.56 -2.15 -1.17
C VAL A 124 1.23 -3.45 -0.44
N GLN A 125 -0.04 -3.84 -0.38
CA GLN A 125 -0.48 -5.05 0.30
C GLN A 125 0.14 -6.31 -0.31
N LEU A 126 0.15 -6.42 -1.64
CA LEU A 126 0.75 -7.54 -2.38
C LEU A 126 2.22 -7.74 -1.96
N GLN A 127 3.00 -6.66 -1.90
CA GLN A 127 4.41 -6.73 -1.52
C GLN A 127 4.61 -7.02 -0.02
N GLN A 128 3.74 -6.48 0.85
CA GLN A 128 3.82 -6.71 2.29
C GLN A 128 3.47 -8.15 2.66
N GLU A 129 2.54 -8.78 1.97
CA GLU A 129 2.09 -10.16 2.20
C GLU A 129 3.00 -11.20 1.54
N ALA A 130 3.82 -10.82 0.57
CA ALA A 130 4.76 -11.70 -0.11
C ALA A 130 5.75 -12.34 0.89
N ARG A 131 5.95 -13.66 0.74
CA ARG A 131 6.83 -14.48 1.60
C ARG A 131 7.99 -15.11 0.85
N GLU A 132 7.80 -15.45 -0.42
CA GLU A 132 8.77 -16.17 -1.23
C GLU A 132 9.34 -15.30 -2.34
N GLU A 133 8.47 -14.75 -3.19
CA GLU A 133 8.91 -13.94 -4.32
C GLU A 133 7.88 -12.89 -4.75
N VAL A 134 8.37 -11.79 -5.30
CA VAL A 134 7.61 -10.85 -6.12
C VAL A 134 8.24 -10.78 -7.49
N ILE A 135 7.43 -10.92 -8.54
CA ILE A 135 7.84 -10.81 -9.93
C ILE A 135 7.06 -9.70 -10.62
N THR A 136 7.74 -8.84 -11.37
CA THR A 136 7.13 -7.68 -12.00
C THR A 136 7.48 -7.54 -13.47
N LEU A 137 6.53 -6.99 -14.24
CA LEU A 137 6.77 -6.36 -15.54
C LEU A 137 6.49 -4.88 -15.38
N ASP A 138 7.49 -4.04 -15.51
CA ASP A 138 7.36 -2.62 -15.28
C ASP A 138 7.59 -1.78 -16.53
N ARG A 139 6.66 -0.88 -16.76
CA ARG A 139 6.66 0.06 -17.88
C ARG A 139 5.83 1.31 -17.57
N PRO A 140 6.18 2.47 -18.16
CA PRO A 140 5.31 3.65 -18.12
C PRO A 140 4.02 3.44 -18.97
N PRO A 141 2.97 4.27 -18.77
CA PRO A 141 2.95 5.38 -17.81
C PRO A 141 2.74 4.90 -16.36
N TYR A 142 3.04 5.77 -15.39
CA TYR A 142 2.90 5.48 -13.98
C TYR A 142 1.68 6.18 -13.39
N ALA A 143 0.77 5.41 -12.77
CA ALA A 143 -0.36 5.94 -12.00
C ALA A 143 0.03 6.31 -10.57
N LEU A 144 1.15 5.78 -10.10
CA LEU A 144 1.73 5.99 -8.77
C LEU A 144 3.10 6.65 -8.91
N THR A 145 3.69 7.06 -7.80
CA THR A 145 5.09 7.50 -7.78
C THR A 145 6.02 6.37 -8.23
N THR A 146 7.12 6.70 -8.87
CA THR A 146 8.12 5.71 -9.32
C THR A 146 8.89 5.10 -8.15
N SER A 147 9.04 5.83 -7.04
CA SER A 147 9.70 5.31 -5.83
C SER A 147 8.84 4.27 -5.12
N ASN A 148 9.42 3.12 -4.79
CA ASN A 148 8.77 1.99 -4.14
C ASN A 148 9.49 1.58 -2.84
N PRO A 149 9.31 2.32 -1.73
CA PRO A 149 10.01 2.00 -0.47
C PRO A 149 9.58 0.66 0.14
N VAL A 150 8.45 0.10 -0.29
CA VAL A 150 7.96 -1.21 0.21
C VAL A 150 8.81 -2.34 -0.34
N GLU A 151 9.38 -2.20 -1.52
CA GLU A 151 10.25 -3.19 -2.15
C GLU A 151 11.54 -3.41 -1.38
N ALA A 152 12.24 -2.34 -0.99
CA ALA A 152 13.42 -2.44 -0.15
C ALA A 152 13.12 -3.18 1.17
N THR A 153 11.94 -2.96 1.74
CA THR A 153 11.48 -3.69 2.94
C THR A 153 11.22 -5.17 2.64
N ALA A 154 10.66 -5.52 1.48
CA ALA A 154 10.44 -6.91 1.08
C ALA A 154 11.78 -7.65 0.87
N LEU A 155 12.73 -7.02 0.20
CA LEU A 155 14.10 -7.55 0.01
C LEU A 155 14.79 -7.80 1.36
N THR A 156 14.69 -6.88 2.31
CA THR A 156 15.25 -7.05 3.67
C THR A 156 14.64 -8.23 4.41
N ARG A 157 13.37 -8.59 4.14
CA ARG A 157 12.73 -9.79 4.70
C ARG A 157 13.18 -11.09 4.02
N GLY A 158 14.02 -11.03 2.99
CA GLY A 158 14.47 -12.19 2.23
C GLY A 158 13.52 -12.62 1.12
N VAL A 159 12.53 -11.80 0.75
CA VAL A 159 11.67 -12.03 -0.41
C VAL A 159 12.51 -11.85 -1.68
N ARG A 160 12.50 -12.82 -2.59
CA ARG A 160 13.15 -12.67 -3.89
C ARG A 160 12.37 -11.68 -4.74
N TYR A 161 13.06 -10.71 -5.31
CA TYR A 161 12.43 -9.74 -6.19
C TYR A 161 13.07 -9.81 -7.57
N ARG A 162 12.25 -10.05 -8.60
CA ARG A 162 12.68 -10.17 -10.00
C ARG A 162 11.84 -9.23 -10.86
N ALA A 163 12.49 -8.23 -11.45
CA ALA A 163 11.83 -7.22 -12.25
C ALA A 163 12.30 -7.21 -13.70
N VAL A 164 11.36 -7.10 -14.63
CA VAL A 164 11.63 -6.83 -16.04
C VAL A 164 11.14 -5.46 -16.38
N TYR A 165 12.03 -4.59 -16.78
CA TYR A 165 11.78 -3.19 -17.11
C TYR A 165 11.68 -2.99 -18.62
N ALA A 166 10.71 -2.20 -19.06
CA ALA A 166 10.75 -1.66 -20.42
C ALA A 166 11.85 -0.60 -20.55
N PRO A 167 12.53 -0.47 -21.71
CA PRO A 167 13.52 0.59 -21.90
C PRO A 167 12.99 1.99 -21.58
N GLU A 168 11.72 2.25 -21.90
CA GLU A 168 11.06 3.53 -21.63
C GLU A 168 10.94 3.84 -20.13
N ALA A 169 10.93 2.83 -19.27
CA ALA A 169 10.97 3.00 -17.82
C ALA A 169 12.31 3.61 -17.38
N LEU A 170 13.41 3.17 -17.98
CA LEU A 170 14.76 3.64 -17.68
C LEU A 170 15.01 5.08 -18.15
N GLU A 171 14.22 5.56 -19.10
CA GLU A 171 14.27 6.97 -19.56
C GLU A 171 13.57 7.93 -18.59
N TRP A 172 12.81 7.41 -17.63
CA TRP A 172 12.10 8.23 -16.65
C TRP A 172 13.07 8.81 -15.61
N PRO A 173 12.97 10.11 -15.28
CA PRO A 173 13.92 10.75 -14.36
C PRO A 173 13.98 10.02 -13.00
N GLY A 174 15.20 9.66 -12.58
CA GLY A 174 15.46 9.01 -11.28
C GLY A 174 15.29 7.48 -11.26
N VAL A 175 14.50 6.90 -12.15
CA VAL A 175 14.17 5.47 -12.13
C VAL A 175 15.41 4.57 -12.23
N LEU A 176 16.38 4.90 -13.08
CA LEU A 176 17.59 4.07 -13.18
C LEU A 176 18.42 4.08 -11.89
N SER A 177 18.47 5.21 -11.18
CA SER A 177 19.18 5.27 -9.88
C SER A 177 18.44 4.47 -8.80
N ASP A 178 17.11 4.54 -8.78
CA ASP A 178 16.26 3.80 -7.84
C ASP A 178 16.41 2.28 -8.07
N ILE A 179 16.38 1.83 -9.34
CA ILE A 179 16.61 0.41 -9.68
C ILE A 179 18.00 -0.07 -9.24
N ARG A 180 19.04 0.73 -9.41
CA ARG A 180 20.39 0.36 -8.94
C ARG A 180 20.44 0.18 -7.43
N GLU A 181 19.82 1.08 -6.69
CA GLU A 181 19.71 0.96 -5.24
C GLU A 181 18.99 -0.33 -4.84
N LEU A 182 17.92 -0.70 -5.56
CA LEU A 182 17.20 -1.95 -5.31
C LEU A 182 18.02 -3.18 -5.67
N VAL A 183 18.79 -3.13 -6.75
CA VAL A 183 19.73 -4.19 -7.14
C VAL A 183 20.82 -4.38 -6.09
N ASP A 184 21.38 -3.30 -5.55
CA ASP A 184 22.33 -3.36 -4.44
C ASP A 184 21.71 -4.02 -3.18
N HIS A 185 20.38 -3.94 -3.03
CA HIS A 185 19.60 -4.62 -1.99
C HIS A 185 19.18 -6.06 -2.36
N GLY A 186 19.49 -6.54 -3.57
CA GLY A 186 19.24 -7.92 -4.00
C GLY A 186 18.13 -8.12 -5.02
N GLU A 187 17.57 -7.05 -5.61
CA GLU A 187 16.68 -7.17 -6.76
C GLU A 187 17.44 -7.75 -7.95
N GLN A 188 16.80 -8.64 -8.68
CA GLN A 188 17.29 -9.10 -9.98
C GLN A 188 16.54 -8.33 -11.08
N ALA A 189 17.22 -7.38 -11.69
CA ALA A 189 16.68 -6.51 -12.72
C ALA A 189 17.09 -6.96 -14.14
N ARG A 190 16.13 -6.95 -15.06
CA ARG A 190 16.35 -7.20 -16.49
C ARG A 190 15.62 -6.17 -17.34
N VAL A 191 16.04 -6.01 -18.60
CA VAL A 191 15.44 -5.08 -19.56
C VAL A 191 14.91 -5.84 -20.77
N LEU A 192 13.66 -5.53 -21.17
CA LEU A 192 13.01 -6.17 -22.32
C LEU A 192 12.33 -5.10 -23.21
N PRO A 193 12.79 -4.89 -24.45
CA PRO A 193 12.10 -4.05 -25.43
C PRO A 193 10.73 -4.62 -25.82
N GLY A 194 9.77 -3.72 -26.04
CA GLY A 194 8.44 -4.11 -26.52
C GLY A 194 7.52 -4.74 -25.46
N LEU A 195 7.84 -4.56 -24.18
CA LEU A 195 6.98 -4.97 -23.08
C LEU A 195 5.61 -4.28 -23.17
N ARG A 196 4.55 -5.08 -23.23
CA ARG A 196 3.19 -4.59 -23.53
C ARG A 196 2.32 -4.38 -22.31
N ILE A 197 2.52 -5.14 -21.24
CA ILE A 197 1.71 -5.12 -20.03
C ILE A 197 2.54 -4.71 -18.84
N LYS A 198 1.86 -4.12 -17.84
CA LYS A 198 2.38 -3.89 -16.50
C LYS A 198 1.76 -4.93 -15.58
N LEU A 199 2.55 -5.57 -14.73
CA LEU A 199 2.11 -6.71 -13.94
C LEU A 199 2.96 -6.81 -12.66
N ALA A 200 2.33 -7.14 -11.54
CA ALA A 200 3.01 -7.57 -10.33
C ALA A 200 2.37 -8.87 -9.83
N ILE A 201 3.18 -9.87 -9.49
CA ILE A 201 2.70 -11.15 -8.96
C ILE A 201 3.47 -11.47 -7.68
N ALA A 202 2.77 -11.81 -6.60
CA ALA A 202 3.36 -12.29 -5.36
C ALA A 202 3.10 -13.79 -5.18
N ASP A 203 4.17 -14.52 -4.80
CA ASP A 203 4.15 -15.94 -4.41
C ASP A 203 3.40 -16.84 -5.41
N ARG A 204 3.29 -16.43 -6.67
CA ARG A 204 2.50 -17.12 -7.73
C ARG A 204 1.03 -17.33 -7.36
N ARG A 205 0.48 -16.52 -6.45
CA ARG A 205 -0.87 -16.68 -5.89
C ARG A 205 -1.76 -15.45 -6.06
N LEU A 206 -1.17 -14.29 -6.27
CA LEU A 206 -1.90 -13.03 -6.42
C LEU A 206 -1.22 -12.19 -7.48
N ALA A 207 -1.96 -11.78 -8.50
CA ALA A 207 -1.49 -10.81 -9.49
C ALA A 207 -2.28 -9.51 -9.42
N LEU A 208 -1.59 -8.41 -9.68
CA LEU A 208 -2.15 -7.07 -9.86
C LEU A 208 -1.76 -6.57 -11.25
N MET A 209 -2.75 -6.28 -12.10
CA MET A 209 -2.53 -5.87 -13.48
C MET A 209 -3.39 -4.66 -13.83
N PRO A 210 -2.81 -3.49 -14.13
CA PRO A 210 -3.56 -2.38 -14.71
C PRO A 210 -4.22 -2.79 -16.03
N LEU A 211 -5.52 -2.50 -16.18
CA LEU A 211 -6.32 -2.83 -17.36
C LEU A 211 -6.24 -1.74 -18.44
N SER A 212 -5.87 -0.52 -18.06
CA SER A 212 -5.60 0.58 -18.98
C SER A 212 -4.21 1.13 -18.67
N LEU A 213 -3.48 1.46 -19.72
CA LEU A 213 -2.20 2.17 -19.63
C LEU A 213 -2.39 3.68 -19.87
N ASP A 214 -3.60 4.12 -20.17
CA ASP A 214 -3.97 5.53 -20.22
C ASP A 214 -4.62 5.93 -18.89
N PHE A 215 -3.85 6.62 -18.05
CA PHE A 215 -4.31 7.10 -16.74
C PHE A 215 -4.90 8.51 -16.79
N THR A 216 -5.15 9.05 -17.97
CA THR A 216 -5.86 10.33 -18.17
C THR A 216 -7.36 10.17 -17.87
N THR A 217 -7.87 8.94 -17.94
CA THR A 217 -9.21 8.55 -17.57
C THR A 217 -9.21 7.84 -16.22
N GLU A 218 -10.23 7.05 -15.94
CA GLU A 218 -10.35 6.30 -14.70
C GLU A 218 -9.33 5.14 -14.64
N VAL A 219 -8.47 5.13 -13.62
CA VAL A 219 -7.53 4.03 -13.36
C VAL A 219 -8.30 2.78 -12.98
N ARG A 220 -8.14 1.70 -13.74
CA ARG A 220 -8.72 0.38 -13.44
C ARG A 220 -7.64 -0.68 -13.45
N ALA A 221 -7.73 -1.62 -12.52
CA ALA A 221 -6.80 -2.75 -12.45
C ALA A 221 -7.54 -4.04 -12.08
N ALA A 222 -7.00 -5.17 -12.51
CA ALA A 222 -7.44 -6.49 -12.13
C ALA A 222 -6.59 -7.03 -10.98
N VAL A 223 -7.24 -7.51 -9.95
CA VAL A 223 -6.67 -8.38 -8.90
C VAL A 223 -7.02 -9.81 -9.28
N ILE A 224 -6.01 -10.64 -9.55
CA ILE A 224 -6.20 -11.98 -10.11
C ILE A 224 -5.71 -13.01 -9.11
N ARG A 225 -6.61 -13.91 -8.72
CA ARG A 225 -6.36 -14.99 -7.76
C ARG A 225 -6.04 -16.31 -8.50
N PRO A 226 -5.66 -17.38 -7.79
CA PRO A 226 -5.30 -18.67 -8.39
C PRO A 226 -6.33 -19.14 -9.41
N SER A 227 -5.89 -19.28 -10.65
CA SER A 227 -6.72 -19.57 -11.83
C SER A 227 -5.83 -19.84 -13.04
N ALA A 228 -6.39 -20.45 -14.09
CA ALA A 228 -5.69 -20.63 -15.36
C ALA A 228 -5.21 -19.30 -15.98
N LEU A 229 -5.90 -18.18 -15.68
CA LEU A 229 -5.43 -16.85 -16.10
C LEU A 229 -4.14 -16.47 -15.37
N LEU A 230 -4.08 -16.67 -14.04
CA LEU A 230 -2.87 -16.39 -13.26
C LEU A 230 -1.70 -17.27 -13.75
N ASP A 231 -1.94 -18.55 -14.00
CA ASP A 231 -0.92 -19.46 -14.53
C ASP A 231 -0.39 -18.97 -15.88
N GLY A 232 -1.28 -18.55 -16.78
CA GLY A 232 -0.90 -17.98 -18.08
C GLY A 232 -0.09 -16.67 -17.95
N LEU A 233 -0.39 -15.82 -16.96
CA LEU A 233 0.37 -14.60 -16.68
C LEU A 233 1.75 -14.93 -16.12
N ILE A 234 1.88 -15.94 -15.28
CA ILE A 234 3.15 -16.42 -14.76
C ILE A 234 4.01 -16.97 -15.91
N ASP A 235 3.44 -17.80 -16.79
CA ASP A 235 4.14 -18.35 -17.97
C ASP A 235 4.60 -17.23 -18.91
N TYR A 236 3.75 -16.22 -19.13
CA TYR A 236 4.12 -15.03 -19.91
C TYR A 236 5.26 -14.26 -19.25
N TRP A 237 5.22 -14.07 -17.93
CA TRP A 237 6.30 -13.42 -17.20
C TRP A 237 7.61 -14.20 -17.32
N GLU A 238 7.58 -15.54 -17.16
CA GLU A 238 8.77 -16.39 -17.30
C GLU A 238 9.35 -16.33 -18.73
N LEU A 239 8.49 -16.21 -19.75
CA LEU A 239 8.95 -15.99 -21.13
C LEU A 239 9.67 -14.65 -21.26
N CYS A 240 9.08 -13.57 -20.74
CA CYS A 240 9.71 -12.24 -20.70
C CYS A 240 11.05 -12.29 -19.97
N TRP A 241 11.09 -12.94 -18.81
CA TRP A 241 12.31 -13.08 -18.00
C TRP A 241 13.45 -13.77 -18.78
N ARG A 242 13.16 -14.88 -19.46
CA ARG A 242 14.17 -15.61 -20.24
C ARG A 242 14.71 -14.82 -21.43
N THR A 243 13.89 -13.94 -22.01
CA THR A 243 14.27 -13.16 -23.19
C THR A 243 14.85 -11.79 -22.85
N ALA A 244 14.66 -11.34 -21.61
CA ALA A 244 15.15 -10.05 -21.12
C ALA A 244 16.66 -10.10 -20.83
N THR A 245 17.36 -8.99 -21.08
CA THR A 245 18.79 -8.81 -20.81
C THR A 245 19.00 -8.38 -19.37
N PRO A 246 19.90 -9.02 -18.59
CA PRO A 246 20.24 -8.55 -17.23
C PRO A 246 20.71 -7.10 -17.21
N LEU A 247 20.30 -6.35 -16.20
CA LEU A 247 20.78 -4.97 -15.99
C LEU A 247 22.18 -4.98 -15.39
N ASP A 248 22.51 -6.02 -14.59
CA ASP A 248 23.83 -6.26 -14.01
C ASP A 248 24.52 -7.44 -14.67
N ALA A 249 25.78 -7.28 -14.97
CA ALA A 249 26.64 -8.36 -15.46
C ALA A 249 27.58 -8.87 -14.33
N PRO A 250 28.09 -10.12 -14.40
CA PRO A 250 28.97 -10.70 -13.38
C PRO A 250 30.25 -9.90 -13.16
N ALA A 251 30.77 -9.92 -11.93
CA ALA A 251 31.91 -9.12 -11.46
C ALA A 251 33.29 -9.42 -12.09
N ASP A 252 33.43 -10.45 -12.95
CA ASP A 252 34.69 -10.86 -13.57
C ASP A 252 34.90 -10.38 -15.02
N ASP A 253 34.27 -9.30 -15.42
CA ASP A 253 34.29 -8.80 -16.79
C ASP A 253 35.36 -7.73 -16.99
N PRO A 254 36.13 -7.74 -18.12
CA PRO A 254 37.12 -6.74 -18.44
C PRO A 254 36.55 -5.37 -18.81
N LEU A 255 35.22 -5.24 -18.97
CA LEU A 255 34.57 -3.96 -19.24
C LEU A 255 34.52 -3.08 -18.00
N SER A 256 34.72 -1.77 -18.19
CA SER A 256 34.42 -0.81 -17.13
C SER A 256 32.91 -0.85 -16.81
N GLU A 257 32.57 -0.56 -15.55
CA GLU A 257 31.15 -0.49 -15.11
C GLU A 257 30.31 0.45 -15.98
N GLU A 258 30.89 1.59 -16.39
CA GLU A 258 30.25 2.54 -17.29
C GLU A 258 30.02 1.99 -18.70
N ASP A 259 30.97 1.22 -19.25
CA ASP A 259 30.83 0.63 -20.60
C ASP A 259 29.84 -0.56 -20.56
N ARG A 260 29.78 -1.28 -19.45
CA ARG A 260 28.77 -2.33 -19.22
C ARG A 260 27.37 -1.76 -19.18
N GLN A 261 27.14 -0.71 -18.40
CA GLN A 261 25.86 0.00 -18.34
C GLN A 261 25.46 0.55 -19.70
N MET A 262 26.38 1.16 -20.42
CA MET A 262 26.16 1.60 -21.79
C MET A 262 25.73 0.44 -22.69
N LEU A 263 26.41 -0.70 -22.62
CA LEU A 263 26.13 -1.88 -23.44
C LEU A 263 24.74 -2.46 -23.12
N THR A 264 24.39 -2.58 -21.84
CA THR A 264 23.06 -3.03 -21.40
C THR A 264 21.94 -2.16 -21.95
N LEU A 265 22.10 -0.84 -21.86
CA LEU A 265 21.12 0.10 -22.36
C LEU A 265 21.03 0.09 -23.90
N LEU A 266 22.15 -0.13 -24.59
CA LEU A 266 22.21 -0.32 -26.05
C LEU A 266 21.44 -1.55 -26.50
N VAL A 267 21.64 -2.68 -25.83
CA VAL A 267 20.96 -3.95 -26.13
C VAL A 267 19.49 -3.88 -25.73
N GLY A 268 19.17 -3.16 -24.66
CA GLY A 268 17.81 -2.80 -24.26
C GLY A 268 17.07 -1.92 -25.27
N GLY A 269 17.74 -1.48 -26.36
CA GLY A 269 17.11 -0.76 -27.46
C GLY A 269 17.01 0.76 -27.28
N LEU A 270 17.65 1.34 -26.25
CA LEU A 270 17.66 2.78 -26.06
C LEU A 270 18.46 3.48 -27.18
N LYS A 271 18.04 4.71 -27.50
CA LYS A 271 18.75 5.58 -28.44
C LYS A 271 19.97 6.23 -27.76
N ASP A 272 21.00 6.55 -28.56
CA ASP A 272 22.25 7.12 -28.07
C ASP A 272 22.05 8.39 -27.21
N GLU A 273 21.09 9.24 -27.58
CA GLU A 273 20.76 10.45 -26.84
C GLU A 273 20.13 10.15 -25.45
N ALA A 274 19.32 9.09 -25.37
CA ALA A 274 18.71 8.65 -24.12
C ALA A 274 19.77 8.07 -23.19
N ILE A 275 20.66 7.23 -23.71
CA ILE A 275 21.77 6.63 -22.95
C ILE A 275 22.72 7.73 -22.45
N ALA A 276 23.11 8.66 -23.32
CA ALA A 276 23.99 9.79 -22.96
C ALA A 276 23.40 10.59 -21.80
N ARG A 277 22.10 10.89 -21.86
CA ARG A 277 21.40 11.61 -20.78
C ARG A 277 21.38 10.81 -19.48
N GLN A 278 21.10 9.50 -19.54
CA GLN A 278 21.05 8.62 -18.37
C GLN A 278 22.41 8.49 -17.66
N LEU A 279 23.48 8.41 -18.46
CA LEU A 279 24.85 8.26 -17.91
C LEU A 279 25.53 9.61 -17.61
N GLY A 280 24.82 10.74 -17.79
CA GLY A 280 25.37 12.07 -17.57
C GLY A 280 26.45 12.46 -18.61
N TRP A 281 26.43 11.87 -19.81
CA TRP A 281 27.42 12.11 -20.84
C TRP A 281 26.91 13.05 -21.94
N SER A 282 27.87 13.67 -22.64
CA SER A 282 27.54 14.31 -23.92
C SER A 282 27.31 13.24 -25.00
N VAL A 283 26.49 13.53 -25.99
CA VAL A 283 26.28 12.65 -27.16
C VAL A 283 27.61 12.34 -27.86
N ARG A 284 28.56 13.29 -27.86
CA ARG A 284 29.92 13.12 -28.41
C ARG A 284 30.71 12.08 -27.61
N THR A 285 30.62 12.12 -26.28
CA THR A 285 31.25 11.12 -25.38
C THR A 285 30.67 9.73 -25.62
N MET A 286 29.35 9.66 -25.72
CA MET A 286 28.62 8.42 -25.99
C MET A 286 29.10 7.77 -27.29
N ARG A 287 29.09 8.53 -28.40
CA ARG A 287 29.54 8.03 -29.72
C ARG A 287 30.99 7.54 -29.69
N ARG A 288 31.88 8.27 -29.01
CA ARG A 288 33.29 7.87 -28.89
C ARG A 288 33.42 6.54 -28.11
N ARG A 289 32.63 6.36 -27.05
CA ARG A 289 32.65 5.11 -26.27
C ARG A 289 32.08 3.93 -27.06
N ILE A 290 30.99 4.14 -27.80
CA ILE A 290 30.46 3.11 -28.72
C ILE A 290 31.51 2.70 -29.75
N SER A 291 32.21 3.66 -30.38
CA SER A 291 33.26 3.37 -31.35
C SER A 291 34.39 2.52 -30.73
N ARG A 292 34.84 2.91 -29.53
CA ARG A 292 35.85 2.13 -28.77
C ARG A 292 35.37 0.72 -28.47
N LEU A 293 34.13 0.55 -28.01
CA LEU A 293 33.54 -0.75 -27.72
C LEU A 293 33.46 -1.61 -28.99
N HIS A 294 33.11 -1.04 -30.16
CA HIS A 294 33.13 -1.74 -31.42
C HIS A 294 34.53 -2.23 -31.80
N GLU A 295 35.55 -1.42 -31.58
CA GLU A 295 36.97 -1.79 -31.84
C GLU A 295 37.41 -2.93 -30.90
N GLU A 296 37.12 -2.84 -29.59
CA GLU A 296 37.45 -3.85 -28.57
C GLU A 296 36.75 -5.22 -28.84
N LEU A 297 35.51 -5.16 -29.33
CA LEU A 297 34.75 -6.36 -29.71
C LEU A 297 35.12 -6.88 -31.11
N GLY A 298 35.79 -6.09 -31.94
CA GLY A 298 35.97 -6.40 -33.37
C GLY A 298 34.66 -6.37 -34.15
N ALA A 299 33.71 -5.54 -33.74
CA ALA A 299 32.37 -5.49 -34.30
C ALA A 299 32.26 -4.36 -35.35
N ALA A 300 31.67 -4.70 -36.51
CA ALA A 300 31.48 -3.72 -37.60
C ALA A 300 30.26 -2.81 -37.37
N ASN A 301 29.35 -3.19 -36.51
CA ASN A 301 28.13 -2.42 -36.19
C ASN A 301 27.56 -2.82 -34.83
N ARG A 302 26.56 -2.04 -34.32
CA ARG A 302 25.94 -2.26 -33.02
C ARG A 302 25.26 -3.63 -32.86
N PHE A 303 24.72 -4.19 -33.93
CA PHE A 303 24.11 -5.53 -33.93
C PHE A 303 25.18 -6.60 -33.66
N GLN A 304 26.30 -6.53 -34.42
CA GLN A 304 27.42 -7.47 -34.25
C GLN A 304 28.07 -7.31 -32.86
N ALA A 305 28.19 -6.08 -32.35
CA ALA A 305 28.66 -5.82 -31.00
C ALA A 305 27.78 -6.52 -29.94
N GLY A 306 26.45 -6.40 -30.04
CA GLY A 306 25.52 -7.09 -29.17
C GLY A 306 25.64 -8.62 -29.22
N VAL A 307 25.76 -9.21 -30.40
CA VAL A 307 25.94 -10.67 -30.57
C VAL A 307 27.26 -11.15 -29.95
N ILE A 308 28.35 -10.40 -30.13
CA ILE A 308 29.64 -10.78 -29.57
C ILE A 308 29.64 -10.63 -28.04
N ALA A 309 29.05 -9.55 -27.53
CA ALA A 309 28.90 -9.31 -26.10
C ALA A 309 28.08 -10.44 -25.43
N ALA A 310 26.97 -10.84 -26.02
CA ALA A 310 26.17 -11.98 -25.56
C ALA A 310 26.97 -13.28 -25.53
N ARG A 311 27.75 -13.55 -26.57
CA ARG A 311 28.62 -14.75 -26.64
C ARG A 311 29.74 -14.75 -25.60
N ARG A 312 30.20 -13.56 -25.16
CA ARG A 312 31.20 -13.41 -24.11
C ARG A 312 30.59 -13.38 -22.71
N GLY A 313 29.27 -13.46 -22.58
CA GLY A 313 28.57 -13.36 -21.29
C GLY A 313 28.60 -11.97 -20.69
N TRP A 314 28.79 -10.92 -21.49
CA TRP A 314 28.78 -9.53 -21.05
C TRP A 314 27.39 -8.94 -20.90
N ILE A 315 26.40 -9.62 -21.45
CA ILE A 315 24.97 -9.31 -21.42
C ILE A 315 24.13 -10.60 -21.46
#